data_9de3a638fc118f1ba33a947126961c9d
#
_entry.id   9de3a638fc118f1ba33a947126961c9d
#
_cell.length_a   1.000
_cell.length_b   1.000
_cell.length_c   1.000
_cell.angle_alpha   90.00
_cell.angle_beta   90.00
_cell.angle_gamma   90.00
#
_symmetry.space_group_name_H-M   'P 1'
#
loop_
_entity.id
_entity.type
_entity.pdbx_description
1 polymer ?
#
loop_
_entity_poly.entity_id
_entity_poly.type
_entity_poly.pdbx_seq_one_letter_code
_entity_poly.pdbx_strand_id
1 'polypeptide(L)'
;MIKVGATRVLEDFAQIINDTISHLEKEDRIKSPIHKEVLKLECTAVVFWFFRYSDVFPESIRRFTLDEVHQQYLSSLKRNGYSRDQVQAVCDELNERYKTYDAFMSKAEDFVGVGTSFARFVSENAKTGLDATEMTIVIDLIDQVRLKFKEYREAMAA
;
A
#
# COMPACT_ATOMS: atom_id res chain seq x y z
N MET A 1 -7.74 22.68 -15.48
CA MET A 1 -7.17 21.38 -15.07
C MET A 1 -7.14 21.30 -13.56
N ILE A 2 -7.76 20.28 -13.00
CA ILE A 2 -7.76 20.04 -11.55
C ILE A 2 -6.49 19.28 -11.19
N LYS A 3 -5.69 19.85 -10.30
CA LYS A 3 -4.46 19.21 -9.83
C LYS A 3 -4.78 18.19 -8.72
N VAL A 4 -4.35 16.96 -8.89
CA VAL A 4 -4.43 15.94 -7.85
C VAL A 4 -3.13 16.00 -7.04
N GLY A 5 -3.22 16.44 -5.78
CA GLY A 5 -2.07 16.59 -4.89
C GLY A 5 -1.82 15.37 -4.01
N ALA A 6 -0.64 15.33 -3.38
CA ALA A 6 -0.22 14.24 -2.51
C ALA A 6 -1.16 14.02 -1.32
N THR A 7 -1.68 15.08 -0.72
CA THR A 7 -2.62 14.99 0.40
C THR A 7 -3.87 14.21 0.03
N ARG A 8 -4.46 14.50 -1.12
CA ARG A 8 -5.64 13.78 -1.61
C ARG A 8 -5.31 12.31 -1.88
N VAL A 9 -4.18 12.05 -2.52
CA VAL A 9 -3.73 10.67 -2.81
C VAL A 9 -3.57 9.88 -1.52
N LEU A 10 -2.89 10.46 -0.53
CA LEU A 10 -2.68 9.79 0.76
C LEU A 10 -3.99 9.54 1.51
N GLU A 11 -4.90 10.50 1.52
CA GLU A 11 -6.23 10.35 2.15
C GLU A 11 -7.03 9.23 1.48
N ASP A 12 -7.05 9.19 0.15
CA ASP A 12 -7.74 8.14 -0.61
C ASP A 12 -7.14 6.76 -0.33
N PHE A 13 -5.82 6.65 -0.28
CA PHE A 13 -5.14 5.40 0.04
C PHE A 13 -5.42 4.96 1.48
N ALA A 14 -5.39 5.88 2.44
CA ALA A 14 -5.74 5.59 3.82
C ALA A 14 -7.18 5.07 3.93
N GLN A 15 -8.11 5.68 3.19
CA GLN A 15 -9.50 5.24 3.17
C GLN A 15 -9.64 3.82 2.61
N ILE A 16 -8.97 3.51 1.50
CA ILE A 16 -8.98 2.17 0.90
C ILE A 16 -8.44 1.13 1.89
N ILE A 17 -7.33 1.43 2.54
CA ILE A 17 -6.71 0.52 3.51
C ILE A 17 -7.62 0.32 4.72
N ASN A 18 -8.17 1.39 5.28
CA ASN A 18 -9.06 1.32 6.43
C ASN A 18 -10.34 0.55 6.11
N ASP A 19 -10.92 0.74 4.93
CA ASP A 19 -12.11 0.00 4.50
C ASP A 19 -11.81 -1.49 4.34
N THR A 20 -10.64 -1.82 3.80
CA THR A 20 -10.18 -3.21 3.67
C THR A 20 -10.03 -3.86 5.04
N ILE A 21 -9.37 -3.20 5.98
CA ILE A 21 -9.20 -3.71 7.35
C ILE A 21 -10.56 -3.87 8.05
N SER A 22 -11.45 -2.89 7.93
CA SER A 22 -12.80 -2.97 8.52
C SER A 22 -13.60 -4.13 7.96
N HIS A 23 -13.49 -4.39 6.66
CA HIS A 23 -14.15 -5.52 6.03
C HIS A 23 -13.62 -6.86 6.55
N LEU A 24 -12.30 -6.98 6.70
CA LEU A 24 -11.67 -8.17 7.27
C LEU A 24 -12.09 -8.40 8.74
N GLU A 25 -12.24 -7.33 9.52
CA GLU A 25 -12.76 -7.42 10.88
C GLU A 25 -14.19 -7.95 10.92
N LYS A 26 -15.05 -7.45 10.03
CA LYS A 26 -16.44 -7.91 9.93
C LYS A 26 -16.56 -9.37 9.52
N GLU A 27 -15.62 -9.86 8.71
CA GLU A 27 -15.54 -11.26 8.29
C GLU A 27 -14.82 -12.16 9.31
N ASP A 28 -14.43 -11.62 10.45
CA ASP A 28 -13.70 -12.34 11.51
C ASP A 28 -12.36 -12.90 11.04
N ARG A 29 -11.68 -12.19 10.15
CA ARG A 29 -10.40 -12.57 9.54
C ARG A 29 -9.19 -11.94 10.19
N ILE A 30 -9.37 -11.05 11.16
CA ILE A 30 -8.28 -10.45 11.94
C ILE A 30 -8.04 -11.32 13.18
N LYS A 31 -6.86 -11.91 13.28
CA LYS A 31 -6.55 -12.94 14.30
C LYS A 31 -6.09 -12.35 15.64
N SER A 32 -5.54 -11.14 15.63
CA SER A 32 -5.00 -10.47 16.82
C SER A 32 -4.76 -8.98 16.55
N PRO A 33 -4.53 -8.15 17.58
CA PRO A 33 -4.11 -6.77 17.38
C PRO A 33 -2.80 -6.63 16.57
N ILE A 34 -1.83 -7.52 16.79
CA ILE A 34 -0.57 -7.55 16.03
C ILE A 34 -0.83 -7.88 14.56
N HIS A 35 -1.69 -8.86 14.27
CA HIS A 35 -2.09 -9.19 12.91
C HIS A 35 -2.72 -7.99 12.20
N LYS A 36 -3.58 -7.26 12.89
CA LYS A 36 -4.20 -6.04 12.35
C LYS A 36 -3.16 -4.99 11.97
N GLU A 37 -2.21 -4.70 12.86
CA GLU A 37 -1.16 -3.70 12.61
C GLU A 37 -0.24 -4.12 11.46
N VAL A 38 0.12 -5.40 11.40
CA VAL A 38 0.92 -5.94 10.29
C VAL A 38 0.17 -5.83 8.97
N LEU A 39 -1.12 -6.18 8.94
CA LEU A 39 -1.96 -6.03 7.74
C LEU A 39 -2.02 -4.59 7.26
N LYS A 40 -2.17 -3.63 8.17
CA LYS A 40 -2.18 -2.20 7.80
C LYS A 40 -0.88 -1.79 7.12
N LEU A 41 0.26 -2.18 7.67
CA LEU A 41 1.57 -1.85 7.10
C LEU A 41 1.77 -2.52 5.74
N GLU A 42 1.48 -3.81 5.63
CA GLU A 42 1.64 -4.55 4.39
C GLU A 42 0.69 -4.06 3.30
N CYS A 43 -0.55 -3.72 3.64
CA CYS A 43 -1.48 -3.08 2.71
C CYS A 43 -0.97 -1.72 2.23
N THR A 44 -0.41 -0.92 3.14
CA THR A 44 0.21 0.37 2.80
C THR A 44 1.36 0.18 1.80
N ALA A 45 2.21 -0.81 2.04
CA ALA A 45 3.33 -1.13 1.15
C ALA A 45 2.85 -1.50 -0.26
N VAL A 46 1.82 -2.34 -0.39
CA VAL A 46 1.26 -2.74 -1.68
C VAL A 46 0.67 -1.52 -2.42
N VAL A 47 -0.11 -0.70 -1.73
CA VAL A 47 -0.77 0.46 -2.34
C VAL A 47 0.26 1.48 -2.82
N PHE A 48 1.26 1.80 -2.01
CA PHE A 48 2.34 2.73 -2.38
C PHE A 48 3.20 2.16 -3.51
N TRP A 49 3.52 0.86 -3.45
CA TRP A 49 4.25 0.19 -4.52
C TRP A 49 3.48 0.26 -5.84
N PHE A 50 2.19 -0.04 -5.83
CA PHE A 50 1.36 -0.03 -7.03
C PHE A 50 1.23 1.38 -7.61
N PHE A 51 1.15 2.40 -6.77
CA PHE A 51 1.18 3.80 -7.21
C PHE A 51 2.50 4.13 -7.91
N ARG A 52 3.62 3.70 -7.33
CA ARG A 52 4.95 3.88 -7.92
C ARG A 52 5.10 3.12 -9.25
N TYR A 53 4.59 1.91 -9.29
CA TYR A 53 4.66 1.04 -10.48
C TYR A 53 3.79 1.56 -11.63
N SER A 54 2.61 2.09 -11.34
CA SER A 54 1.67 2.54 -12.35
C SER A 54 2.12 3.83 -13.03
N ASP A 55 1.65 4.06 -14.23
CA ASP A 55 1.91 5.25 -15.03
C ASP A 55 0.72 6.22 -15.10
N VAL A 56 -0.10 6.26 -14.04
CA VAL A 56 -1.28 7.12 -13.96
C VAL A 56 -0.95 8.60 -14.09
N PHE A 57 0.20 9.02 -13.60
CA PHE A 57 0.74 10.36 -13.80
C PHE A 57 1.97 10.34 -14.71
N PRO A 58 2.25 11.43 -15.45
CA PRO A 58 3.55 11.60 -16.10
C PRO A 58 4.70 11.39 -15.10
N GLU A 59 5.81 10.82 -15.54
CA GLU A 59 6.90 10.40 -14.66
C GLU A 59 7.39 11.50 -13.71
N SER A 60 7.57 12.72 -14.22
CA SER A 60 8.02 13.86 -13.41
C SER A 60 7.05 14.21 -12.28
N ILE A 61 5.76 14.22 -12.57
CA ILE A 61 4.71 14.51 -11.58
C ILE A 61 4.54 13.35 -10.61
N ARG A 62 4.61 12.12 -11.11
CA ARG A 62 4.47 10.91 -10.30
C ARG A 62 5.55 10.83 -9.23
N ARG A 63 6.82 11.04 -9.62
CA ARG A 63 7.94 11.01 -8.68
C ARG A 63 7.75 12.03 -7.56
N PHE A 64 7.44 13.27 -7.92
CA PHE A 64 7.22 14.34 -6.95
C PHE A 64 6.05 14.03 -6.01
N THR A 65 4.93 13.57 -6.55
CA THR A 65 3.75 13.21 -5.75
C THR A 65 4.04 12.03 -4.83
N LEU A 66 4.77 11.02 -5.32
CA LEU A 66 5.15 9.86 -4.52
C LEU A 66 6.06 10.27 -3.35
N ASP A 67 7.05 11.11 -3.60
CA ASP A 67 7.94 11.61 -2.54
C ASP A 67 7.17 12.37 -1.47
N GLU A 68 6.22 13.22 -1.86
CA GLU A 68 5.37 13.93 -0.91
C GLU A 68 4.45 12.98 -0.12
N VAL A 69 3.88 11.98 -0.77
CA VAL A 69 3.04 10.96 -0.11
C VAL A 69 3.86 10.22 0.94
N HIS A 70 5.08 9.80 0.61
CA HIS A 70 5.97 9.16 1.57
C HIS A 70 6.30 10.08 2.74
N GLN A 71 6.66 11.33 2.49
CA GLN A 71 6.99 12.29 3.55
C GLN A 71 5.80 12.55 4.47
N GLN A 72 4.61 12.73 3.93
CA GLN A 72 3.40 12.93 4.73
C GLN A 72 3.06 11.69 5.55
N TYR A 73 3.21 10.49 4.97
CA TYR A 73 3.00 9.24 5.69
C TYR A 73 3.96 9.09 6.87
N LEU A 74 5.25 9.29 6.64
CA LEU A 74 6.27 9.19 7.70
C LEU A 74 6.07 10.24 8.78
N SER A 75 5.67 11.45 8.40
CA SER A 75 5.33 12.50 9.37
C SER A 75 4.11 12.12 10.22
N SER A 76 3.14 11.44 9.64
CA SER A 76 1.97 10.94 10.39
C SER A 76 2.37 9.89 11.43
N LEU A 77 3.31 9.01 11.12
CA LEU A 77 3.85 8.04 12.08
C LEU A 77 4.49 8.74 13.27
N LYS A 78 5.28 9.77 13.02
CA LYS A 78 5.90 10.57 14.09
C LYS A 78 4.85 11.23 14.98
N ARG A 79 3.81 11.81 14.39
CA ARG A 79 2.70 12.42 15.14
C ARG A 79 1.94 11.38 15.98
N ASN A 80 1.93 10.14 15.57
CA ASN A 80 1.30 9.02 16.28
C ASN A 80 2.24 8.34 17.29
N GLY A 81 3.38 8.95 17.60
CA GLY A 81 4.27 8.50 18.66
C GLY A 81 5.39 7.56 18.23
N TYR A 82 5.58 7.32 16.93
CA TYR A 82 6.69 6.51 16.44
C TYR A 82 8.02 7.25 16.67
N SER A 83 9.00 6.55 17.23
CA SER A 83 10.36 7.07 17.37
C SER A 83 11.05 7.19 16.00
N ARG A 84 12.16 7.94 15.98
CA ARG A 84 12.99 8.05 14.76
C ARG A 84 13.43 6.69 14.23
N ASP A 85 13.84 5.78 15.11
CA ASP A 85 14.29 4.44 14.74
C ASP A 85 13.15 3.58 14.21
N GLN A 86 11.95 3.71 14.80
CA GLN A 86 10.76 3.03 14.31
C GLN A 86 10.34 3.53 12.92
N VAL A 87 10.41 4.83 12.68
CA VAL A 87 10.14 5.41 11.36
C VAL A 87 11.15 4.91 10.34
N GLN A 88 12.44 4.86 10.70
CA GLN A 88 13.48 4.33 9.82
C GLN A 88 13.22 2.85 9.47
N ALA A 89 12.81 2.05 10.46
CA ALA A 89 12.46 0.65 10.24
C ALA A 89 11.30 0.50 9.24
N VAL A 90 10.28 1.35 9.32
CA VAL A 90 9.17 1.37 8.36
C VAL A 90 9.67 1.72 6.95
N CYS A 91 10.55 2.72 6.82
CA CYS A 91 11.17 3.07 5.53
C CYS A 91 11.91 1.88 4.92
N ASP A 92 12.71 1.19 5.72
CA ASP A 92 13.50 0.05 5.27
C ASP A 92 12.60 -1.10 4.82
N GLU A 93 11.52 -1.36 5.55
CA GLU A 93 10.53 -2.36 5.18
C GLU A 93 9.83 -2.01 3.87
N LEU A 94 9.36 -0.77 3.70
CA LEU A 94 8.74 -0.33 2.46
C LEU A 94 9.67 -0.54 1.26
N ASN A 95 10.94 -0.14 1.39
CA ASN A 95 11.93 -0.32 0.32
C ASN A 95 12.17 -1.79 -0.02
N GLU A 96 12.23 -2.65 0.99
CA GLU A 96 12.36 -4.10 0.79
C GLU A 96 11.14 -4.67 0.04
N ARG A 97 9.93 -4.26 0.43
CA ARG A 97 8.69 -4.67 -0.25
C ARG A 97 8.67 -4.24 -1.70
N TYR A 98 9.08 -2.99 -1.98
CA TYR A 98 9.14 -2.48 -3.35
C TYR A 98 10.07 -3.31 -4.23
N LYS A 99 11.25 -3.66 -3.74
CA LYS A 99 12.19 -4.51 -4.47
C LYS A 99 11.62 -5.90 -4.74
N THR A 100 10.98 -6.50 -3.74
CA THR A 100 10.36 -7.82 -3.86
C THR A 100 9.25 -7.81 -4.91
N TYR A 101 8.35 -6.82 -4.84
CA TYR A 101 7.22 -6.74 -5.77
C TYR A 101 7.68 -6.38 -7.19
N ASP A 102 8.65 -5.50 -7.35
CA ASP A 102 9.23 -5.16 -8.66
C ASP A 102 9.80 -6.41 -9.36
N ALA A 103 10.38 -7.33 -8.60
CA ALA A 103 10.97 -8.55 -9.16
C ALA A 103 9.91 -9.44 -9.86
N PHE A 104 8.67 -9.46 -9.38
CA PHE A 104 7.58 -10.21 -10.01
C PHE A 104 7.04 -9.53 -11.28
N MET A 105 7.32 -8.25 -11.47
CA MET A 105 6.82 -7.47 -12.60
C MET A 105 7.86 -7.29 -13.72
N SER A 106 9.08 -7.81 -13.56
CA SER A 106 10.19 -7.54 -14.48
C SER A 106 10.07 -8.24 -15.82
N LYS A 107 9.40 -9.39 -15.90
CA LYS A 107 9.26 -10.20 -17.12
C LYS A 107 7.82 -10.23 -17.66
N ALA A 108 6.85 -10.33 -16.76
CA ALA A 108 5.43 -10.31 -17.03
C ALA A 108 4.73 -9.88 -15.75
N GLU A 109 3.54 -9.28 -15.86
CA GLU A 109 2.78 -8.89 -14.68
C GLU A 109 2.35 -10.11 -13.88
N ASP A 110 3.04 -10.38 -12.76
CA ASP A 110 2.76 -11.50 -11.87
C ASP A 110 2.20 -11.02 -10.53
N PHE A 111 0.93 -10.64 -10.53
CA PHE A 111 0.23 -10.24 -9.31
C PHE A 111 0.01 -11.41 -8.35
N VAL A 112 0.02 -12.65 -8.83
CA VAL A 112 -0.02 -13.85 -7.98
C VAL A 112 1.25 -13.94 -7.13
N GLY A 113 2.41 -13.67 -7.72
CA GLY A 113 3.68 -13.62 -7.00
C GLY A 113 3.70 -12.51 -5.95
N VAL A 114 3.17 -11.33 -6.29
CA VAL A 114 3.01 -10.23 -5.33
C VAL A 114 2.10 -10.65 -4.18
N GLY A 115 0.96 -11.26 -4.47
CA GLY A 115 0.01 -11.74 -3.46
C GLY A 115 0.61 -12.80 -2.55
N THR A 116 1.37 -13.74 -3.11
CA THR A 116 2.07 -14.78 -2.34
C THR A 116 3.10 -14.17 -1.40
N SER A 117 3.87 -13.19 -1.87
CA SER A 117 4.85 -12.49 -1.03
C SER A 117 4.18 -11.68 0.07
N PHE A 118 3.07 -11.01 -0.24
CA PHE A 118 2.27 -10.30 0.75
C PHE A 118 1.82 -11.23 1.88
N ALA A 119 1.22 -12.38 1.54
CA ALA A 119 0.75 -13.35 2.53
C ALA A 119 1.90 -13.88 3.39
N ARG A 120 3.07 -14.09 2.79
CA ARG A 120 4.27 -14.52 3.52
C ARG A 120 4.76 -13.45 4.49
N PHE A 121 4.84 -12.19 4.07
CA PHE A 121 5.24 -11.09 4.94
C PHE A 121 4.28 -10.91 6.12
N VAL A 122 2.98 -11.01 5.88
CA VAL A 122 1.98 -10.95 6.96
C VAL A 122 2.21 -12.10 7.94
N SER A 123 2.33 -13.32 7.44
CA SER A 123 2.54 -14.52 8.27
C SER A 123 3.81 -14.40 9.13
N GLU A 124 4.93 -14.02 8.54
CA GLU A 124 6.21 -13.89 9.23
C GLU A 124 6.19 -12.80 10.31
N ASN A 125 5.62 -11.64 10.01
CA ASN A 125 5.64 -10.50 10.92
C ASN A 125 4.55 -10.57 12.01
N ALA A 126 3.39 -11.13 11.69
CA ALA A 126 2.30 -11.29 12.65
C ALA A 126 2.41 -12.58 13.46
N LYS A 127 3.36 -13.48 13.14
CA LYS A 127 3.50 -14.81 13.77
C LYS A 127 2.23 -15.65 13.63
N THR A 128 1.54 -15.50 12.51
CA THR A 128 0.39 -16.31 12.12
C THR A 128 0.82 -17.41 11.16
N GLY A 129 0.03 -18.44 10.98
CA GLY A 129 0.26 -19.41 9.91
C GLY A 129 0.06 -18.77 8.54
N LEU A 130 0.70 -19.30 7.49
CA LEU A 130 0.50 -18.83 6.12
C LEU A 130 -0.97 -19.03 5.74
N ASP A 131 -1.62 -17.92 5.33
CA ASP A 131 -3.02 -17.91 4.91
C ASP A 131 -3.10 -17.52 3.44
N ALA A 132 -3.38 -18.49 2.59
CA ALA A 132 -3.47 -18.27 1.14
C ALA A 132 -4.61 -17.30 0.77
N THR A 133 -5.64 -17.16 1.62
CA THR A 133 -6.73 -16.21 1.35
C THR A 133 -6.27 -14.75 1.45
N GLU A 134 -5.16 -14.49 2.15
CA GLU A 134 -4.57 -13.15 2.22
C GLU A 134 -4.03 -12.67 0.87
N MET A 135 -3.74 -13.58 -0.05
CA MET A 135 -3.36 -13.23 -1.43
C MET A 135 -4.46 -12.44 -2.15
N THR A 136 -5.72 -12.71 -1.83
CA THR A 136 -6.87 -12.02 -2.44
C THR A 136 -6.96 -10.56 -2.01
N ILE A 137 -6.40 -10.21 -0.85
CA ILE A 137 -6.36 -8.83 -0.36
C ILE A 137 -5.61 -7.94 -1.35
N VAL A 138 -4.50 -8.43 -1.91
CA VAL A 138 -3.71 -7.69 -2.90
C VAL A 138 -4.54 -7.38 -4.14
N ILE A 139 -5.27 -8.35 -4.65
CA ILE A 139 -6.12 -8.16 -5.84
C ILE A 139 -7.20 -7.11 -5.58
N ASP A 140 -7.86 -7.21 -4.43
CA ASP A 140 -8.90 -6.24 -4.03
C ASP A 140 -8.34 -4.84 -3.86
N LEU A 141 -7.17 -4.69 -3.23
CA LEU A 141 -6.49 -3.40 -3.08
C LEU A 141 -6.14 -2.80 -4.44
N ILE A 142 -5.55 -3.58 -5.33
CA ILE A 142 -5.17 -3.12 -6.66
C ILE A 142 -6.40 -2.66 -7.44
N ASP A 143 -7.50 -3.41 -7.39
CA ASP A 143 -8.73 -3.03 -8.08
C ASP A 143 -9.30 -1.71 -7.55
N GLN A 144 -9.33 -1.51 -6.24
CA GLN A 144 -9.78 -0.27 -5.63
C GLN A 144 -8.88 0.91 -5.99
N VAL A 145 -7.56 0.71 -5.96
CA VAL A 145 -6.59 1.76 -6.33
C VAL A 145 -6.71 2.12 -7.81
N ARG A 146 -6.93 1.14 -8.69
CA ARG A 146 -7.18 1.39 -10.13
C ARG A 146 -8.40 2.28 -10.37
N LEU A 147 -9.47 2.10 -9.59
CA LEU A 147 -10.64 2.97 -9.68
C LEU A 147 -10.29 4.41 -9.31
N LYS A 148 -9.48 4.61 -8.28
CA LYS A 148 -8.97 5.95 -7.91
C LYS A 148 -8.08 6.54 -9.00
N PHE A 149 -7.22 5.75 -9.60
CA PHE A 149 -6.38 6.21 -10.71
C PHE A 149 -7.21 6.68 -11.91
N LYS A 150 -8.31 6.00 -12.19
CA LYS A 150 -9.27 6.44 -13.21
C LYS A 150 -9.86 7.81 -12.86
N GLU A 151 -10.31 8.00 -11.63
CA GLU A 151 -10.80 9.29 -11.14
C GLU A 151 -9.74 10.40 -11.28
N TYR A 152 -8.49 10.11 -10.93
CA TYR A 152 -7.38 11.08 -11.04
C TYR A 152 -7.13 11.48 -12.49
N ARG A 153 -7.11 10.51 -13.41
CA ARG A 153 -6.94 10.80 -14.85
C ARG A 153 -8.08 11.66 -15.38
N GLU A 154 -9.32 11.36 -15.03
CA GLU A 154 -10.49 12.14 -15.42
C GLU A 154 -10.43 13.56 -14.85
N ALA A 155 -10.04 13.72 -13.60
CA ALA A 155 -9.88 15.04 -12.96
C ALA A 155 -8.80 15.89 -13.63
N MET A 156 -7.67 15.26 -14.00
CA MET A 156 -6.56 15.97 -14.66
C MET A 156 -6.84 16.31 -16.12
N ALA A 157 -7.72 15.58 -16.78
CA ALA A 157 -8.12 15.82 -18.16
C ALA A 157 -9.21 16.91 -18.28
N ALA A 158 -9.89 17.24 -17.19
CA ALA A 158 -10.98 18.21 -17.17
C ALA A 158 -10.51 19.68 -17.37
#